data_6aad85e6a59d076b353b5ef413eec2a2
#
_entry.id   6aad85e6a59d076b353b5ef413eec2a2
#
_cell.length_a   1.000
_cell.length_b   1.000
_cell.length_c   1.000
_cell.angle_alpha   90.00
_cell.angle_beta   90.00
_cell.angle_gamma   90.00
#
_symmetry.space_group_name_H-M   'P 1'
#
loop_
_entity.id
_entity.type
_entity.pdbx_description
1 polymer ?
#
loop_
_entity_poly.entity_id
_entity_poly.type
_entity_poly.pdbx_seq_one_letter_code
_entity_poly.pdbx_strand_id
1 'polypeptide(L)'
;MPKLNPNTPMLMDGEVRLFKRKHSKVWQVAFTLDGRQVRVSSKKRILNDAVAAAREIYLDYRFRQKNGLPVISKRFADVAALCRATMKQQLDNGVGKKSFRDYVIVIDKYLVPFFGDIFVTSIDYEMLQKFARWREAKMGREPRSSTLNTHNSALNRIFDEAVARGYMNKSQVPVLVNKGRDSVRRPDFTREEYATLIRKLPSWIDAGREGKSRDMRHLLRDYILILANTGMRHGTEAENLCWKHISLFEDKGLKYLEMSVTGKTGRRDIICRAGTINYLKRIQSRCPDIADMSFEQLIKARLEQPVFRLPDGTASANLRQTFKIFMKDTGLLTCPRTGQDRTLYSLRHTYATFSLLNDGMDVHTLAVQMGTSILMIERHYSHLTPRLKKEMLTGKRYDTPHKDYTADLSNGFAVTDEDLQRAIDDAEIEEKLPNEPKVTAVAKSGLKPSANSSSDTNDKSTQVSLKALDMLSSGALSEKSALAAIGTHQNAYSVAPDVRIKALELVEEGKLSERGLIEVLGV
;
A
#
# COMPACT_ATOMS: atom_id res chain seq x y z
N MET A 1 -12.19 52.69 -17.82
CA MET A 1 -10.83 52.95 -17.28
C MET A 1 -10.93 54.10 -16.29
N PRO A 2 -10.41 54.03 -15.04
CA PRO A 2 -10.38 55.19 -14.16
C PRO A 2 -9.46 56.26 -14.77
N LYS A 3 -9.92 57.54 -14.79
CA LYS A 3 -9.18 58.67 -15.32
C LYS A 3 -7.77 58.74 -14.70
N LEU A 4 -6.74 58.73 -15.53
CA LEU A 4 -5.35 58.89 -15.14
C LEU A 4 -5.14 60.28 -14.53
N ASN A 5 -4.58 60.34 -13.31
CA ASN A 5 -4.13 61.60 -12.73
C ASN A 5 -2.86 62.04 -13.50
N PRO A 6 -2.80 63.20 -14.13
CA PRO A 6 -1.69 63.62 -14.99
C PRO A 6 -0.33 63.68 -14.27
N ASN A 7 -0.31 63.75 -12.92
CA ASN A 7 0.92 63.78 -12.13
C ASN A 7 1.39 62.37 -11.62
N THR A 8 1.00 61.30 -12.31
CA THR A 8 1.45 59.95 -11.93
C THR A 8 2.84 59.66 -12.50
N PRO A 9 3.90 59.44 -11.69
CA PRO A 9 5.23 59.15 -12.23
C PRO A 9 5.21 57.88 -13.10
N MET A 10 5.67 58.03 -14.33
CA MET A 10 5.87 56.95 -15.29
C MET A 10 7.37 56.72 -15.45
N LEU A 11 7.81 55.47 -15.48
CA LEU A 11 9.18 55.06 -15.62
C LEU A 11 9.32 54.04 -16.77
N MET A 12 10.53 53.79 -17.25
CA MET A 12 10.80 52.80 -18.32
C MET A 12 9.93 53.04 -19.55
N ASP A 13 10.03 54.24 -20.14
CA ASP A 13 9.29 54.66 -21.32
C ASP A 13 7.76 54.49 -21.26
N GLY A 14 7.21 54.64 -20.04
CA GLY A 14 5.78 54.50 -19.78
C GLY A 14 5.29 53.12 -19.41
N GLU A 15 6.18 52.10 -19.35
CA GLU A 15 5.81 50.72 -19.01
C GLU A 15 5.50 50.55 -17.51
N VAL A 16 6.14 51.35 -16.64
CA VAL A 16 6.00 51.22 -15.17
C VAL A 16 5.35 52.46 -14.58
N ARG A 17 4.29 52.28 -13.85
CA ARG A 17 3.53 53.35 -13.22
C ARG A 17 3.64 53.30 -11.71
N LEU A 18 3.95 54.44 -11.06
CA LEU A 18 3.94 54.61 -9.61
C LEU A 18 2.68 55.37 -9.17
N PHE A 19 1.96 54.87 -8.14
CA PHE A 19 0.78 55.53 -7.61
C PHE A 19 0.63 55.24 -6.08
N LYS A 20 -0.10 56.11 -5.39
CA LYS A 20 -0.51 55.86 -4.00
C LYS A 20 -1.99 55.48 -3.94
N ARG A 21 -2.34 54.54 -3.07
CA ARG A 21 -3.76 54.25 -2.76
C ARG A 21 -4.31 55.35 -1.82
N LYS A 22 -5.61 55.60 -1.89
CA LYS A 22 -6.30 56.73 -1.21
C LYS A 22 -5.97 56.84 0.29
N HIS A 23 -5.65 55.80 0.98
CA HIS A 23 -5.32 55.77 2.43
C HIS A 23 -3.93 55.22 2.74
N SER A 24 -3.03 55.15 1.74
CA SER A 24 -1.69 54.59 1.92
C SER A 24 -0.60 55.63 1.72
N LYS A 25 0.35 55.71 2.67
CA LYS A 25 1.55 56.52 2.49
C LYS A 25 2.63 55.86 1.64
N VAL A 26 2.43 54.55 1.31
CA VAL A 26 3.39 53.71 0.54
C VAL A 26 3.06 53.72 -0.94
N TRP A 27 4.10 53.90 -1.76
CA TRP A 27 3.99 53.87 -3.22
C TRP A 27 3.74 52.45 -3.71
N GLN A 28 2.87 52.30 -4.70
CA GLN A 28 2.58 51.08 -5.44
C GLN A 28 3.19 51.17 -6.83
N VAL A 29 3.68 50.06 -7.33
CA VAL A 29 4.22 49.89 -8.68
C VAL A 29 3.21 49.09 -9.49
N ALA A 30 2.90 49.54 -10.70
CA ALA A 30 2.03 48.81 -11.62
C ALA A 30 2.66 48.79 -13.00
N PHE A 31 2.63 47.65 -13.64
CA PHE A 31 3.09 47.41 -15.02
C PHE A 31 2.33 46.25 -15.64
N THR A 32 2.44 46.07 -16.96
CA THR A 32 1.80 44.98 -17.68
C THR A 32 2.84 44.02 -18.23
N LEU A 33 2.68 42.73 -17.99
CA LEU A 33 3.50 41.67 -18.58
C LEU A 33 2.57 40.59 -19.16
N ASP A 34 2.81 40.18 -20.39
CA ASP A 34 2.00 39.16 -21.11
C ASP A 34 0.48 39.47 -21.06
N GLY A 35 0.10 40.76 -21.25
CA GLY A 35 -1.30 41.19 -21.17
C GLY A 35 -1.89 41.18 -19.72
N ARG A 36 -1.13 40.80 -18.72
CA ARG A 36 -1.57 40.76 -17.31
C ARG A 36 -1.01 41.96 -16.55
N GLN A 37 -1.89 42.67 -15.83
CA GLN A 37 -1.49 43.77 -14.99
C GLN A 37 -0.94 43.29 -13.66
N VAL A 38 0.32 43.62 -13.36
CA VAL A 38 1.00 43.37 -12.08
C VAL A 38 0.92 44.65 -11.24
N ARG A 39 0.55 44.48 -9.94
CA ARG A 39 0.52 45.59 -8.97
C ARG A 39 1.22 45.12 -7.70
N VAL A 40 2.33 45.77 -7.35
CA VAL A 40 3.19 45.41 -6.20
C VAL A 40 3.48 46.64 -5.36
N SER A 41 3.63 46.47 -4.04
CA SER A 41 4.05 47.56 -3.15
C SER A 41 5.56 47.79 -3.28
N SER A 42 6.01 49.02 -3.44
CA SER A 42 7.43 49.38 -3.37
C SER A 42 7.98 49.31 -1.94
N LYS A 43 7.10 49.20 -0.92
CA LYS A 43 7.41 49.31 0.53
C LYS A 43 8.09 50.62 0.92
N LYS A 44 8.16 51.63 0.01
CA LYS A 44 8.79 52.95 0.18
C LYS A 44 7.75 54.04 0.32
N ARG A 45 8.03 55.03 1.17
CA ARG A 45 7.16 56.21 1.39
C ARG A 45 7.66 57.42 0.60
N ILE A 46 8.99 57.52 0.38
CA ILE A 46 9.68 58.60 -0.35
C ILE A 46 9.64 58.24 -1.86
N LEU A 47 9.40 59.21 -2.71
CA LEU A 47 9.25 58.98 -4.14
C LEU A 47 10.55 58.47 -4.78
N ASN A 48 11.69 59.08 -4.50
CA ASN A 48 12.97 58.68 -5.11
C ASN A 48 13.33 57.24 -4.77
N ASP A 49 13.12 56.83 -3.50
CA ASP A 49 13.34 55.43 -3.07
C ASP A 49 12.33 54.48 -3.77
N ALA A 50 11.09 54.96 -3.97
CA ALA A 50 10.07 54.19 -4.67
C ALA A 50 10.39 54.03 -6.15
N VAL A 51 11.02 55.00 -6.78
CA VAL A 51 11.50 54.94 -8.16
C VAL A 51 12.60 53.89 -8.31
N ALA A 52 13.59 53.93 -7.42
CA ALA A 52 14.64 52.91 -7.42
C ALA A 52 14.07 51.49 -7.20
N ALA A 53 13.23 51.32 -6.19
CA ALA A 53 12.58 50.05 -5.94
C ALA A 53 11.67 49.58 -7.09
N ALA A 54 11.00 50.50 -7.79
CA ALA A 54 10.15 50.17 -8.94
C ALA A 54 10.95 49.63 -10.13
N ARG A 55 12.13 50.19 -10.38
CA ARG A 55 13.06 49.70 -11.42
C ARG A 55 13.55 48.27 -11.08
N GLU A 56 13.99 48.04 -9.87
CA GLU A 56 14.43 46.71 -9.42
C GLU A 56 13.29 45.67 -9.52
N ILE A 57 12.11 46.00 -9.04
CA ILE A 57 10.91 45.16 -9.15
C ILE A 57 10.60 44.83 -10.60
N TYR A 58 10.56 45.82 -11.48
CA TYR A 58 10.24 45.62 -12.90
C TYR A 58 11.28 44.73 -13.59
N LEU A 59 12.58 45.00 -13.35
CA LEU A 59 13.66 44.19 -13.93
C LEU A 59 13.63 42.74 -13.42
N ASP A 60 13.33 42.48 -12.11
CA ASP A 60 13.15 41.15 -11.58
C ASP A 60 11.98 40.40 -12.25
N TYR A 61 10.85 41.12 -12.46
CA TYR A 61 9.70 40.53 -13.16
C TYR A 61 9.97 40.24 -14.63
N ARG A 62 10.72 41.13 -15.34
CA ARG A 62 11.15 40.89 -16.72
C ARG A 62 12.16 39.75 -16.80
N PHE A 63 13.08 39.65 -15.84
CA PHE A 63 14.02 38.53 -15.73
C PHE A 63 13.26 37.22 -15.53
N ARG A 64 12.28 37.19 -14.62
CA ARG A 64 11.41 36.03 -14.42
C ARG A 64 10.71 35.62 -15.70
N GLN A 65 10.09 36.59 -16.39
CA GLN A 65 9.41 36.36 -17.67
C GLN A 65 10.38 35.76 -18.71
N LYS A 66 11.56 36.37 -18.89
CA LYS A 66 12.57 35.95 -19.88
C LYS A 66 13.07 34.52 -19.60
N ASN A 67 13.16 34.13 -18.32
CA ASN A 67 13.60 32.81 -17.90
C ASN A 67 12.45 31.84 -17.64
N GLY A 68 11.22 32.15 -18.08
CA GLY A 68 10.06 31.27 -17.88
C GLY A 68 9.69 31.05 -16.42
N LEU A 69 10.11 31.93 -15.50
CA LEU A 69 9.73 31.85 -14.08
C LEU A 69 8.35 32.45 -13.84
N PRO A 70 7.57 32.00 -12.85
CA PRO A 70 6.26 32.53 -12.57
C PRO A 70 6.30 34.02 -12.23
N VAL A 71 5.56 34.78 -12.96
CA VAL A 71 5.39 36.25 -12.74
C VAL A 71 4.50 36.52 -11.53
N ILE A 72 3.53 35.67 -11.29
CA ILE A 72 2.57 35.78 -10.18
C ILE A 72 2.63 34.49 -9.38
N SER A 73 2.92 34.60 -8.09
CA SER A 73 2.80 33.50 -7.15
C SER A 73 1.59 33.73 -6.22
N LYS A 74 1.06 32.66 -5.66
CA LYS A 74 -0.07 32.67 -4.73
C LYS A 74 0.33 32.10 -3.38
N ARG A 75 -0.39 32.50 -2.32
CA ARG A 75 -0.23 31.85 -1.01
C ARG A 75 -0.70 30.41 -1.10
N PHE A 76 -0.08 29.57 -0.32
CA PHE A 76 -0.41 28.15 -0.27
C PHE A 76 -1.89 27.90 0.06
N ALA A 77 -2.47 28.66 1.00
CA ALA A 77 -3.88 28.55 1.36
C ALA A 77 -4.82 28.79 0.18
N ASP A 78 -4.50 29.77 -0.68
CA ASP A 78 -5.32 30.11 -1.86
C ASP A 78 -5.31 28.94 -2.87
N VAL A 79 -4.11 28.39 -3.14
CA VAL A 79 -3.96 27.25 -4.07
C VAL A 79 -4.60 25.98 -3.49
N ALA A 80 -4.42 25.75 -2.19
CA ALA A 80 -5.04 24.63 -1.48
C ALA A 80 -6.57 24.69 -1.54
N ALA A 81 -7.17 25.90 -1.45
CA ALA A 81 -8.61 26.09 -1.59
C ALA A 81 -9.11 25.69 -2.97
N LEU A 82 -8.39 26.10 -4.04
CA LEU A 82 -8.70 25.71 -5.42
C LEU A 82 -8.57 24.20 -5.60
N CYS A 83 -7.48 23.61 -5.16
CA CYS A 83 -7.23 22.16 -5.24
C CYS A 83 -8.33 21.36 -4.53
N ARG A 84 -8.75 21.79 -3.31
CA ARG A 84 -9.87 21.17 -2.59
C ARG A 84 -11.18 21.23 -3.35
N ALA A 85 -11.50 22.39 -3.94
CA ALA A 85 -12.72 22.57 -4.72
C ALA A 85 -12.74 21.61 -5.93
N THR A 86 -11.63 21.53 -6.67
CA THR A 86 -11.46 20.59 -7.79
C THR A 86 -11.63 19.14 -7.35
N MET A 87 -10.98 18.71 -6.25
CA MET A 87 -11.10 17.34 -5.73
C MET A 87 -12.52 17.01 -5.27
N LYS A 88 -13.21 17.93 -4.58
CA LYS A 88 -14.59 17.73 -4.16
C LYS A 88 -15.52 17.57 -5.36
N GLN A 89 -15.42 18.47 -6.35
CA GLN A 89 -16.18 18.38 -7.59
C GLN A 89 -15.97 17.04 -8.32
N GLN A 90 -14.73 16.54 -8.37
CA GLN A 90 -14.44 15.24 -8.97
C GLN A 90 -15.05 14.08 -8.18
N LEU A 91 -15.09 14.16 -6.83
CA LEU A 91 -15.75 13.17 -5.99
C LEU A 91 -17.25 13.17 -6.19
N ASP A 92 -17.88 14.34 -6.24
CA ASP A 92 -19.32 14.51 -6.43
C ASP A 92 -19.77 14.01 -7.81
N ASN A 93 -18.93 14.20 -8.82
CA ASN A 93 -19.14 13.68 -10.17
C ASN A 93 -18.80 12.19 -10.34
N GLY A 94 -18.36 11.51 -9.29
CA GLY A 94 -18.03 10.08 -9.32
C GLY A 94 -16.73 9.69 -10.06
N VAL A 95 -15.98 10.67 -10.60
CA VAL A 95 -14.72 10.45 -11.35
C VAL A 95 -13.47 10.59 -10.47
N GLY A 96 -13.64 11.11 -9.27
CA GLY A 96 -12.55 11.35 -8.31
C GLY A 96 -12.06 10.07 -7.61
N LYS A 97 -10.75 9.99 -7.36
CA LYS A 97 -10.18 8.91 -6.55
C LYS A 97 -10.71 8.97 -5.11
N LYS A 98 -11.11 7.84 -4.53
CA LYS A 98 -11.57 7.77 -3.12
C LYS A 98 -10.56 8.39 -2.13
N SER A 99 -9.26 8.33 -2.42
CA SER A 99 -8.20 8.95 -1.62
C SER A 99 -8.25 10.48 -1.55
N PHE A 100 -9.03 11.14 -2.42
CA PHE A 100 -9.20 12.60 -2.35
C PHE A 100 -9.86 13.05 -1.04
N ARG A 101 -10.71 12.20 -0.44
CA ARG A 101 -11.26 12.46 0.90
C ARG A 101 -10.14 12.57 1.95
N ASP A 102 -9.19 11.64 1.91
CA ASP A 102 -8.05 11.64 2.82
C ASP A 102 -7.13 12.85 2.56
N TYR A 103 -6.92 13.22 1.28
CA TYR A 103 -6.10 14.38 0.92
C TYR A 103 -6.73 15.68 1.43
N VAL A 104 -8.04 15.86 1.33
CA VAL A 104 -8.75 17.03 1.89
C VAL A 104 -8.52 17.12 3.40
N ILE A 105 -8.66 16.00 4.12
CA ILE A 105 -8.39 15.96 5.58
C ILE A 105 -6.94 16.36 5.89
N VAL A 106 -5.97 15.86 5.13
CA VAL A 106 -4.55 16.20 5.29
C VAL A 106 -4.30 17.68 5.02
N ILE A 107 -4.87 18.22 3.95
CA ILE A 107 -4.76 19.64 3.59
C ILE A 107 -5.26 20.51 4.74
N ASP A 108 -6.45 20.24 5.25
CA ASP A 108 -7.07 21.04 6.28
C ASP A 108 -6.40 20.91 7.64
N LYS A 109 -5.97 19.71 8.00
CA LYS A 109 -5.41 19.44 9.35
C LYS A 109 -3.92 19.74 9.47
N TYR A 110 -3.15 19.58 8.38
CA TYR A 110 -1.69 19.64 8.43
C TYR A 110 -1.08 20.67 7.48
N LEU A 111 -1.51 20.70 6.20
CA LEU A 111 -0.81 21.49 5.18
C LEU A 111 -1.15 22.98 5.28
N VAL A 112 -2.43 23.34 5.31
CA VAL A 112 -2.85 24.74 5.42
C VAL A 112 -2.42 25.37 6.77
N PRO A 113 -2.55 24.70 7.93
CA PRO A 113 -2.07 25.28 9.19
C PRO A 113 -0.57 25.56 9.24
N PHE A 114 0.25 24.88 8.43
CA PHE A 114 1.69 25.11 8.41
C PHE A 114 2.13 26.01 7.26
N PHE A 115 1.67 25.74 6.03
CA PHE A 115 2.13 26.46 4.83
C PHE A 115 1.23 27.61 4.41
N GLY A 116 0.05 27.78 5.00
CA GLY A 116 -1.04 28.61 4.47
C GLY A 116 -0.63 30.01 4.05
N ASP A 117 0.16 30.68 4.88
CA ASP A 117 0.60 32.06 4.64
C ASP A 117 1.84 32.19 3.76
N ILE A 118 2.48 31.08 3.41
CA ILE A 118 3.70 31.03 2.62
C ILE A 118 3.33 31.01 1.12
N PHE A 119 4.11 31.70 0.29
CA PHE A 119 3.96 31.59 -1.16
C PHE A 119 4.40 30.20 -1.63
N VAL A 120 3.66 29.59 -2.57
CA VAL A 120 3.97 28.23 -3.07
C VAL A 120 5.38 28.13 -3.64
N THR A 121 5.91 29.21 -4.23
CA THR A 121 7.28 29.30 -4.77
C THR A 121 8.37 29.42 -3.71
N SER A 122 8.01 29.67 -2.44
CA SER A 122 8.96 29.80 -1.31
C SER A 122 9.04 28.52 -0.47
N ILE A 123 8.38 27.43 -0.91
CA ILE A 123 8.45 26.15 -0.21
C ILE A 123 9.65 25.37 -0.79
N ASP A 124 10.74 25.39 -0.04
CA ASP A 124 11.99 24.72 -0.37
C ASP A 124 12.23 23.48 0.52
N TYR A 125 13.39 22.87 0.37
CA TYR A 125 13.80 21.72 1.16
C TYR A 125 13.85 22.02 2.67
N GLU A 126 14.37 23.19 3.05
CA GLU A 126 14.46 23.57 4.47
C GLU A 126 13.08 23.70 5.11
N MET A 127 12.15 24.31 4.38
CA MET A 127 10.76 24.45 4.82
C MET A 127 10.08 23.09 4.97
N LEU A 128 10.35 22.13 4.06
CA LEU A 128 9.86 20.76 4.19
C LEU A 128 10.43 20.03 5.41
N GLN A 129 11.69 20.29 5.80
CA GLN A 129 12.27 19.75 7.03
C GLN A 129 11.61 20.34 8.29
N LYS A 130 11.32 21.66 8.27
CA LYS A 130 10.56 22.32 9.35
C LYS A 130 9.16 21.74 9.48
N PHE A 131 8.48 21.50 8.34
CA PHE A 131 7.18 20.84 8.30
C PHE A 131 7.23 19.41 8.84
N ALA A 132 8.24 18.63 8.52
CA ALA A 132 8.38 17.26 9.00
C ALA A 132 8.43 17.22 10.54
N ARG A 133 9.27 18.05 11.15
CA ARG A 133 9.38 18.19 12.64
C ARG A 133 8.07 18.67 13.27
N TRP A 134 7.45 19.71 12.69
CA TRP A 134 6.18 20.23 13.19
C TRP A 134 5.04 19.19 13.09
N ARG A 135 4.99 18.43 11.98
CA ARG A 135 4.00 17.37 11.77
C ARG A 135 4.15 16.25 12.79
N GLU A 136 5.39 15.82 13.06
CA GLU A 136 5.69 14.79 14.07
C GLU A 136 5.26 15.25 15.47
N ALA A 137 5.62 16.45 15.87
CA ALA A 137 5.18 17.05 17.12
C ALA A 137 3.65 17.13 17.21
N LYS A 138 2.97 17.56 16.14
CA LYS A 138 1.50 17.62 16.09
C LYS A 138 0.83 16.26 16.15
N MET A 139 1.48 15.19 15.66
CA MET A 139 0.98 13.81 15.73
C MET A 139 1.28 13.15 17.08
N GLY A 140 2.23 13.65 17.85
CA GLY A 140 2.72 13.03 19.08
C GLY A 140 3.41 11.69 18.86
N ARG A 141 3.81 11.38 17.63
CA ARG A 141 4.51 10.15 17.24
C ARG A 141 5.16 10.27 15.88
N GLU A 142 6.16 9.44 15.64
CA GLU A 142 6.75 9.27 14.30
C GLU A 142 5.70 8.75 13.30
N PRO A 143 5.53 9.43 12.15
CA PRO A 143 4.56 9.01 11.14
C PRO A 143 5.04 7.77 10.38
N ARG A 144 4.09 6.86 10.07
CA ARG A 144 4.38 5.71 9.20
C ARG A 144 4.57 6.17 7.75
N SER A 145 5.37 5.40 6.99
CA SER A 145 5.62 5.64 5.56
C SER A 145 4.31 5.80 4.75
N SER A 146 3.27 5.00 5.03
CA SER A 146 1.96 5.16 4.38
C SER A 146 1.26 6.49 4.68
N THR A 147 1.43 7.02 5.89
CA THR A 147 0.91 8.34 6.28
C THR A 147 1.66 9.43 5.53
N LEU A 148 2.99 9.34 5.47
CA LEU A 148 3.82 10.28 4.70
C LEU A 148 3.47 10.26 3.22
N ASN A 149 3.25 9.09 2.62
CA ASN A 149 2.81 8.98 1.22
C ASN A 149 1.49 9.71 0.98
N THR A 150 0.53 9.61 1.90
CA THR A 150 -0.74 10.34 1.78
C THR A 150 -0.52 11.85 1.87
N HIS A 151 0.32 12.31 2.81
CA HIS A 151 0.66 13.73 2.97
C HIS A 151 1.42 14.27 1.76
N ASN A 152 2.41 13.54 1.27
CA ASN A 152 3.18 13.91 0.09
C ASN A 152 2.30 13.94 -1.18
N SER A 153 1.39 12.98 -1.32
CA SER A 153 0.42 12.97 -2.43
C SER A 153 -0.51 14.17 -2.39
N ALA A 154 -1.00 14.54 -1.20
CA ALA A 154 -1.83 15.74 -1.03
C ALA A 154 -1.06 17.03 -1.35
N LEU A 155 0.20 17.12 -0.91
CA LEU A 155 1.07 18.25 -1.17
C LEU A 155 1.44 18.36 -2.66
N ASN A 156 1.77 17.24 -3.32
CA ASN A 156 2.02 17.22 -4.76
C ASN A 156 0.79 17.68 -5.55
N ARG A 157 -0.43 17.30 -5.14
CA ARG A 157 -1.66 17.78 -5.82
C ARG A 157 -1.80 19.29 -5.74
N ILE A 158 -1.37 19.94 -4.65
CA ILE A 158 -1.38 21.39 -4.53
C ILE A 158 -0.31 22.02 -5.44
N PHE A 159 0.88 21.43 -5.51
CA PHE A 159 1.93 21.87 -6.42
C PHE A 159 1.52 21.69 -7.89
N ASP A 160 0.91 20.57 -8.25
CA ASP A 160 0.36 20.34 -9.61
C ASP A 160 -0.67 21.41 -9.98
N GLU A 161 -1.57 21.76 -9.06
CA GLU A 161 -2.56 22.83 -9.25
C GLU A 161 -1.88 24.20 -9.41
N ALA A 162 -0.83 24.47 -8.62
CA ALA A 162 -0.04 25.69 -8.73
C ALA A 162 0.66 25.80 -10.10
N VAL A 163 1.25 24.70 -10.56
CA VAL A 163 1.92 24.63 -11.87
C VAL A 163 0.92 24.78 -13.00
N ALA A 164 -0.19 24.06 -12.97
CA ALA A 164 -1.24 24.12 -14.00
C ALA A 164 -1.83 25.53 -14.16
N ARG A 165 -1.87 26.31 -13.08
CA ARG A 165 -2.36 27.70 -13.09
C ARG A 165 -1.27 28.75 -13.32
N GLY A 166 -0.02 28.35 -13.49
CA GLY A 166 1.11 29.26 -13.70
C GLY A 166 1.53 30.05 -12.46
N TYR A 167 1.23 29.57 -11.25
CA TYR A 167 1.67 30.17 -9.99
C TYR A 167 3.03 29.66 -9.53
N MET A 168 3.51 28.58 -10.14
CA MET A 168 4.77 27.89 -9.86
C MET A 168 5.26 27.19 -11.11
N ASN A 169 6.57 27.10 -11.33
CA ASN A 169 7.14 26.25 -12.39
C ASN A 169 7.41 24.85 -11.89
N LYS A 170 7.39 23.88 -12.79
CA LYS A 170 7.69 22.49 -12.45
C LYS A 170 9.09 22.31 -11.85
N SER A 171 10.07 23.07 -12.30
CA SER A 171 11.45 23.08 -11.75
C SER A 171 11.55 23.58 -10.31
N GLN A 172 10.56 24.34 -9.83
CA GLN A 172 10.51 24.86 -8.47
C GLN A 172 9.79 23.90 -7.50
N VAL A 173 9.15 22.84 -8.01
CA VAL A 173 8.48 21.86 -7.17
C VAL A 173 9.53 21.07 -6.40
N PRO A 174 9.55 21.12 -5.05
CA PRO A 174 10.56 20.42 -4.28
C PRO A 174 10.32 18.91 -4.29
N VAL A 175 11.39 18.13 -4.28
CA VAL A 175 11.32 16.67 -4.20
C VAL A 175 10.84 16.26 -2.82
N LEU A 176 9.73 15.52 -2.76
CA LEU A 176 9.15 15.03 -1.51
C LEU A 176 9.72 13.65 -1.16
N VAL A 177 10.49 13.57 -0.10
CA VAL A 177 11.09 12.31 0.38
C VAL A 177 10.18 11.66 1.42
N ASN A 178 10.08 10.34 1.38
CA ASN A 178 9.41 9.56 2.40
C ASN A 178 10.46 8.86 3.29
N LYS A 179 10.70 9.41 4.47
CA LYS A 179 11.57 8.83 5.52
C LYS A 179 10.76 8.17 6.64
N GLY A 180 9.49 7.87 6.40
CA GLY A 180 8.62 7.30 7.42
C GLY A 180 8.94 5.84 7.71
N ARG A 181 8.59 5.42 8.92
CA ARG A 181 8.76 4.06 9.37
C ARG A 181 7.99 3.08 8.47
N ASP A 182 8.65 2.06 7.98
CA ASP A 182 8.00 1.04 7.16
C ASP A 182 6.87 0.34 7.90
N SER A 183 5.82 -0.01 7.17
CA SER A 183 4.75 -0.80 7.74
C SER A 183 5.22 -2.25 7.86
N VAL A 184 5.28 -2.75 9.08
CA VAL A 184 5.51 -4.18 9.31
C VAL A 184 4.31 -4.97 8.74
N ARG A 185 4.62 -6.09 8.06
CA ARG A 185 3.60 -7.02 7.55
C ARG A 185 2.66 -7.43 8.68
N ARG A 186 1.37 -7.49 8.39
CA ARG A 186 0.40 -8.06 9.34
C ARG A 186 0.66 -9.54 9.53
N PRO A 187 0.59 -10.05 10.77
CA PRO A 187 0.84 -11.45 11.04
C PRO A 187 -0.24 -12.34 10.42
N ASP A 188 0.18 -13.48 9.93
CA ASP A 188 -0.66 -14.63 9.60
C ASP A 188 -0.91 -15.51 10.84
N PHE A 189 -1.69 -16.55 10.68
CA PHE A 189 -1.86 -17.62 11.66
C PHE A 189 -0.94 -18.78 11.31
N THR A 190 -0.39 -19.47 12.32
CA THR A 190 0.17 -20.81 12.12
C THR A 190 -0.97 -21.82 11.94
N ARG A 191 -0.66 -23.07 11.60
CA ARG A 191 -1.67 -24.14 11.49
C ARG A 191 -2.36 -24.38 12.83
N GLU A 192 -1.60 -24.47 13.90
CA GLU A 192 -2.07 -24.70 15.26
C GLU A 192 -2.94 -23.56 15.76
N GLU A 193 -2.53 -22.32 15.49
CA GLU A 193 -3.32 -21.13 15.82
C GLU A 193 -4.63 -21.07 15.02
N TYR A 194 -4.58 -21.45 13.74
CA TYR A 194 -5.77 -21.48 12.89
C TYR A 194 -6.71 -22.61 13.31
N ALA A 195 -6.21 -23.80 13.59
CA ALA A 195 -7.00 -24.90 14.15
C ALA A 195 -7.64 -24.53 15.49
N THR A 196 -6.90 -23.87 16.38
CA THR A 196 -7.42 -23.35 17.66
C THR A 196 -8.51 -22.30 17.44
N LEU A 197 -8.35 -21.41 16.46
CA LEU A 197 -9.35 -20.41 16.09
C LEU A 197 -10.66 -21.11 15.69
N ILE A 198 -10.57 -22.12 14.82
CA ILE A 198 -11.76 -22.87 14.33
C ILE A 198 -12.43 -23.60 15.49
N ARG A 199 -11.68 -24.32 16.32
CA ARG A 199 -12.17 -25.08 17.48
C ARG A 199 -12.92 -24.22 18.50
N LYS A 200 -12.48 -22.99 18.70
CA LYS A 200 -13.12 -22.05 19.65
C LYS A 200 -14.36 -21.33 19.10
N LEU A 201 -14.59 -21.37 17.78
CA LEU A 201 -15.73 -20.67 17.16
C LEU A 201 -17.10 -21.15 17.67
N PRO A 202 -17.41 -22.47 17.76
CA PRO A 202 -18.73 -22.93 18.20
C PRO A 202 -19.07 -22.45 19.60
N SER A 203 -18.26 -22.76 20.59
CA SER A 203 -18.49 -22.36 21.98
C SER A 203 -18.57 -20.84 22.16
N TRP A 204 -17.76 -20.08 21.40
CA TRP A 204 -17.84 -18.62 21.43
C TRP A 204 -19.14 -18.08 20.80
N ILE A 205 -19.69 -18.74 19.78
CA ILE A 205 -20.98 -18.39 19.19
C ILE A 205 -22.08 -18.62 20.21
N ASP A 206 -22.08 -19.79 20.87
CA ASP A 206 -23.10 -20.19 21.83
C ASP A 206 -23.10 -19.31 23.10
N ALA A 207 -21.94 -18.85 23.52
CA ALA A 207 -21.79 -17.87 24.59
C ALA A 207 -22.29 -16.46 24.18
N GLY A 208 -22.73 -16.28 22.93
CA GLY A 208 -23.27 -15.01 22.44
C GLY A 208 -24.69 -14.75 22.93
N ARG A 209 -24.98 -13.48 23.27
CA ARG A 209 -26.34 -13.05 23.54
C ARG A 209 -27.23 -13.34 22.32
N GLU A 210 -28.42 -13.88 22.55
CA GLU A 210 -29.39 -14.18 21.50
C GLU A 210 -29.76 -12.97 20.62
N GLY A 211 -30.27 -13.25 19.42
CA GLY A 211 -30.64 -12.27 18.43
C GLY A 211 -29.42 -11.79 17.62
N LYS A 212 -29.40 -10.53 17.21
CA LYS A 212 -28.37 -9.96 16.30
C LYS A 212 -26.92 -10.23 16.71
N SER A 213 -26.63 -10.34 18.00
CA SER A 213 -25.27 -10.62 18.47
C SER A 213 -24.82 -12.02 18.07
N ARG A 214 -25.70 -13.03 18.28
CA ARG A 214 -25.43 -14.42 17.89
C ARG A 214 -25.39 -14.55 16.36
N ASP A 215 -26.31 -13.89 15.65
CA ASP A 215 -26.32 -13.88 14.18
C ASP A 215 -25.01 -13.30 13.59
N MET A 216 -24.50 -12.23 14.18
CA MET A 216 -23.19 -11.65 13.80
C MET A 216 -22.04 -12.63 14.06
N ARG A 217 -22.09 -13.43 15.13
CA ARG A 217 -21.06 -14.44 15.44
C ARG A 217 -21.12 -15.60 14.44
N HIS A 218 -22.32 -16.08 14.10
CA HIS A 218 -22.51 -17.07 13.03
C HIS A 218 -22.00 -16.57 11.68
N LEU A 219 -22.34 -15.34 11.32
CA LEU A 219 -21.84 -14.75 10.08
C LEU A 219 -20.32 -14.58 10.09
N LEU A 220 -19.74 -14.16 11.22
CA LEU A 220 -18.29 -14.01 11.37
C LEU A 220 -17.57 -15.36 11.19
N ARG A 221 -18.10 -16.48 11.73
CA ARG A 221 -17.55 -17.82 11.52
C ARG A 221 -17.37 -18.10 10.02
N ASP A 222 -18.47 -18.03 9.27
CA ASP A 222 -18.46 -18.37 7.86
C ASP A 222 -17.64 -17.35 7.04
N TYR A 223 -17.63 -16.09 7.45
CA TYR A 223 -16.79 -15.04 6.87
C TYR A 223 -15.30 -15.33 7.04
N ILE A 224 -14.86 -15.72 8.25
CA ILE A 224 -13.47 -16.12 8.53
C ILE A 224 -13.05 -17.28 7.63
N LEU A 225 -13.89 -18.32 7.56
CA LEU A 225 -13.61 -19.52 6.79
C LEU A 225 -13.54 -19.22 5.28
N ILE A 226 -14.45 -18.41 4.75
CA ILE A 226 -14.43 -18.01 3.34
C ILE A 226 -13.18 -17.18 3.03
N LEU A 227 -12.82 -16.20 3.86
CA LEU A 227 -11.61 -15.39 3.63
C LEU A 227 -10.33 -16.23 3.64
N ALA A 228 -10.24 -17.20 4.56
CA ALA A 228 -9.08 -18.07 4.67
C ALA A 228 -8.99 -19.11 3.53
N ASN A 229 -10.11 -19.41 2.86
CA ASN A 229 -10.18 -20.41 1.78
C ASN A 229 -10.26 -19.80 0.36
N THR A 230 -10.31 -18.49 0.24
CA THR A 230 -10.39 -17.79 -1.06
C THR A 230 -9.25 -16.79 -1.26
N GLY A 231 -8.63 -16.32 -0.18
CA GLY A 231 -7.66 -15.24 -0.23
C GLY A 231 -8.22 -13.89 -0.65
N MET A 232 -9.57 -13.72 -0.75
CA MET A 232 -10.18 -12.44 -1.09
C MET A 232 -9.86 -11.36 -0.04
N ARG A 233 -9.90 -10.09 -0.44
CA ARG A 233 -9.69 -8.98 0.49
C ARG A 233 -10.91 -8.78 1.37
N HIS A 234 -10.70 -8.68 2.68
CA HIS A 234 -11.71 -8.13 3.57
C HIS A 234 -12.01 -6.67 3.20
N GLY A 235 -13.25 -6.28 3.22
CA GLY A 235 -13.74 -4.97 2.81
C GLY A 235 -14.37 -5.01 1.42
N THR A 236 -13.97 -4.11 0.52
CA THR A 236 -14.68 -3.88 -0.75
C THR A 236 -14.97 -5.15 -1.56
N GLU A 237 -14.07 -6.14 -1.61
CA GLU A 237 -14.32 -7.38 -2.37
C GLU A 237 -15.40 -8.24 -1.72
N ALA A 238 -15.30 -8.44 -0.41
CA ALA A 238 -16.28 -9.23 0.33
C ALA A 238 -17.60 -8.47 0.55
N GLU A 239 -17.54 -7.16 0.83
CA GLU A 239 -18.74 -6.33 1.03
C GLU A 239 -19.63 -6.23 -0.22
N ASN A 240 -19.01 -6.25 -1.41
CA ASN A 240 -19.73 -6.18 -2.69
C ASN A 240 -20.08 -7.55 -3.28
N LEU A 241 -19.74 -8.65 -2.60
CA LEU A 241 -20.06 -9.98 -3.09
C LEU A 241 -21.54 -10.26 -2.95
N CYS A 242 -22.21 -10.47 -4.09
CA CYS A 242 -23.63 -10.87 -4.18
C CYS A 242 -23.73 -12.30 -4.72
N TRP A 243 -24.85 -12.96 -4.50
CA TRP A 243 -25.08 -14.31 -5.01
C TRP A 243 -24.93 -14.42 -6.53
N LYS A 244 -25.25 -13.37 -7.29
CA LYS A 244 -25.04 -13.31 -8.74
C LYS A 244 -23.57 -13.45 -9.17
N HIS A 245 -22.62 -13.20 -8.27
CA HIS A 245 -21.18 -13.27 -8.52
C HIS A 245 -20.59 -14.65 -8.26
N ILE A 246 -21.42 -15.61 -7.85
CA ILE A 246 -21.01 -16.98 -7.55
C ILE A 246 -21.44 -17.89 -8.69
N SER A 247 -20.56 -18.76 -9.14
CA SER A 247 -20.80 -19.73 -10.20
C SER A 247 -20.22 -21.09 -9.85
N LEU A 248 -20.84 -22.13 -10.40
CA LEU A 248 -20.33 -23.49 -10.40
C LEU A 248 -19.98 -23.84 -11.83
N PHE A 249 -18.81 -24.41 -12.04
CA PHE A 249 -18.44 -25.00 -13.32
C PHE A 249 -17.89 -26.40 -13.09
N GLU A 250 -17.94 -27.22 -14.15
CA GLU A 250 -17.46 -28.60 -14.14
C GLU A 250 -16.29 -28.74 -15.09
N ASP A 251 -15.22 -29.34 -14.62
CA ASP A 251 -14.09 -29.76 -15.46
C ASP A 251 -13.68 -31.17 -15.07
N LYS A 252 -13.55 -32.05 -16.07
CA LYS A 252 -13.19 -33.46 -15.89
C LYS A 252 -14.04 -34.22 -14.88
N GLY A 253 -15.34 -33.93 -14.82
CA GLY A 253 -16.29 -34.56 -13.89
C GLY A 253 -16.23 -34.01 -12.43
N LEU A 254 -15.40 -33.00 -12.16
CA LEU A 254 -15.30 -32.35 -10.86
C LEU A 254 -15.96 -30.98 -10.90
N LYS A 255 -16.74 -30.67 -9.86
CA LYS A 255 -17.41 -29.36 -9.71
C LYS A 255 -16.52 -28.39 -8.94
N TYR A 256 -16.36 -27.21 -9.48
CA TYR A 256 -15.59 -26.12 -8.90
C TYR A 256 -16.47 -24.92 -8.60
N LEU A 257 -16.18 -24.26 -7.49
CA LEU A 257 -16.82 -23.02 -7.08
C LEU A 257 -15.95 -21.83 -7.48
N GLU A 258 -16.54 -20.90 -8.21
CA GLU A 258 -15.91 -19.66 -8.62
C GLU A 258 -16.63 -18.46 -8.05
N MET A 259 -15.90 -17.43 -7.65
CA MET A 259 -16.43 -16.14 -7.20
C MET A 259 -15.82 -15.00 -8.01
N SER A 260 -16.66 -14.18 -8.63
CA SER A 260 -16.25 -12.96 -9.32
C SER A 260 -16.23 -11.80 -8.35
N VAL A 261 -15.05 -11.31 -7.99
CA VAL A 261 -14.89 -10.21 -7.03
C VAL A 261 -14.39 -8.94 -7.69
N THR A 262 -14.89 -7.79 -7.23
CA THR A 262 -14.45 -6.46 -7.70
C THR A 262 -13.80 -5.70 -6.57
N GLY A 263 -12.55 -5.34 -6.76
CA GLY A 263 -11.76 -4.63 -5.76
C GLY A 263 -11.03 -3.40 -6.32
N LYS A 264 -10.02 -2.93 -5.58
CA LYS A 264 -9.21 -1.77 -5.95
C LYS A 264 -8.49 -1.93 -7.31
N THR A 265 -8.14 -3.16 -7.67
CA THR A 265 -7.39 -3.52 -8.88
C THR A 265 -8.27 -4.00 -10.03
N GLY A 266 -9.58 -3.80 -9.95
CA GLY A 266 -10.54 -4.25 -10.94
C GLY A 266 -11.27 -5.53 -10.53
N ARG A 267 -11.95 -6.15 -11.50
CA ARG A 267 -12.65 -7.42 -11.37
C ARG A 267 -11.68 -8.58 -11.61
N ARG A 268 -11.86 -9.66 -10.86
CA ARG A 268 -11.20 -10.95 -11.09
C ARG A 268 -12.07 -12.10 -10.61
N ASP A 269 -11.82 -13.27 -11.14
CA ASP A 269 -12.46 -14.49 -10.71
C ASP A 269 -11.52 -15.26 -9.76
N ILE A 270 -12.08 -15.85 -8.72
CA ILE A 270 -11.38 -16.58 -7.66
C ILE A 270 -11.90 -18.00 -7.65
N ILE A 271 -11.03 -18.98 -7.81
CA ILE A 271 -11.37 -20.37 -7.58
C ILE A 271 -11.31 -20.66 -6.08
N CYS A 272 -12.41 -21.16 -5.55
CA CYS A 272 -12.55 -21.40 -4.13
C CYS A 272 -12.11 -22.82 -3.76
N ARG A 273 -11.58 -23.02 -2.58
CA ARG A 273 -11.36 -24.35 -2.03
C ARG A 273 -12.70 -25.06 -1.82
N ALA A 274 -12.75 -26.37 -1.98
CA ALA A 274 -13.97 -27.18 -2.02
C ALA A 274 -14.91 -26.94 -0.82
N GLY A 275 -14.38 -26.85 0.39
CA GLY A 275 -15.14 -26.58 1.61
C GLY A 275 -15.91 -25.26 1.63
N THR A 276 -15.59 -24.32 0.76
CA THR A 276 -16.25 -23.00 0.71
C THR A 276 -17.74 -23.12 0.39
N ILE A 277 -18.14 -24.15 -0.35
CA ILE A 277 -19.57 -24.44 -0.64
C ILE A 277 -20.36 -24.63 0.67
N ASN A 278 -19.82 -25.37 1.63
CA ASN A 278 -20.51 -25.63 2.92
C ASN A 278 -20.71 -24.35 3.72
N TYR A 279 -19.75 -23.44 3.69
CA TYR A 279 -19.86 -22.15 4.38
C TYR A 279 -20.94 -21.27 3.75
N LEU A 280 -21.03 -21.27 2.41
CA LEU A 280 -22.08 -20.56 1.69
C LEU A 280 -23.48 -21.16 1.97
N LYS A 281 -23.60 -22.50 1.97
CA LYS A 281 -24.84 -23.18 2.31
C LYS A 281 -25.30 -22.84 3.73
N ARG A 282 -24.39 -22.75 4.71
CA ARG A 282 -24.73 -22.32 6.07
C ARG A 282 -25.18 -20.85 6.13
N ILE A 283 -24.60 -19.96 5.31
CA ILE A 283 -25.11 -18.59 5.19
C ILE A 283 -26.51 -18.60 4.57
N GLN A 284 -26.71 -19.34 3.50
CA GLN A 284 -28.01 -19.50 2.83
C GLN A 284 -29.08 -19.99 3.80
N SER A 285 -28.83 -21.06 4.55
CA SER A 285 -29.81 -21.67 5.46
C SER A 285 -30.28 -20.76 6.59
N ARG A 286 -29.47 -19.74 6.94
CA ARG A 286 -29.84 -18.74 7.94
C ARG A 286 -30.62 -17.54 7.37
N CYS A 287 -30.79 -17.45 6.06
CA CYS A 287 -31.52 -16.37 5.40
C CYS A 287 -32.88 -16.89 4.92
N PRO A 288 -33.99 -16.60 5.62
CA PRO A 288 -35.33 -17.20 5.36
C PRO A 288 -35.79 -17.03 3.92
N ASP A 289 -35.44 -15.94 3.26
CA ASP A 289 -35.85 -15.62 1.90
C ASP A 289 -35.19 -16.48 0.81
N ILE A 290 -34.13 -17.22 1.15
CA ILE A 290 -33.39 -18.09 0.23
C ILE A 290 -33.12 -19.50 0.79
N ALA A 291 -33.53 -19.77 2.03
CA ALA A 291 -33.22 -21.02 2.73
C ALA A 291 -33.83 -22.23 2.05
N ASP A 292 -35.04 -22.10 1.50
CA ASP A 292 -35.81 -23.19 0.87
C ASP A 292 -35.33 -23.54 -0.56
N MET A 293 -34.43 -22.74 -1.15
CA MET A 293 -33.88 -23.01 -2.47
C MET A 293 -32.76 -24.05 -2.36
N SER A 294 -32.63 -24.94 -3.36
CA SER A 294 -31.40 -25.69 -3.50
C SER A 294 -30.23 -24.74 -3.81
N PHE A 295 -29.01 -25.12 -3.44
CA PHE A 295 -27.83 -24.28 -3.69
C PHE A 295 -27.65 -23.99 -5.19
N GLU A 296 -27.91 -24.98 -6.04
CA GLU A 296 -27.87 -24.85 -7.50
C GLU A 296 -28.93 -23.88 -8.02
N GLN A 297 -30.15 -23.93 -7.47
CA GLN A 297 -31.21 -22.98 -7.79
C GLN A 297 -30.82 -21.55 -7.41
N LEU A 298 -30.27 -21.36 -6.21
CA LEU A 298 -29.80 -20.07 -5.75
C LEU A 298 -28.72 -19.46 -6.68
N ILE A 299 -27.74 -20.26 -7.06
CA ILE A 299 -26.69 -19.81 -7.99
C ILE A 299 -27.27 -19.47 -9.37
N LYS A 300 -28.20 -20.28 -9.89
CA LYS A 300 -28.88 -20.01 -11.17
C LYS A 300 -29.76 -18.76 -11.14
N ALA A 301 -30.35 -18.43 -9.99
CA ALA A 301 -31.23 -17.28 -9.82
C ALA A 301 -30.50 -15.93 -9.91
N ARG A 302 -29.15 -15.90 -9.84
CA ARG A 302 -28.32 -14.69 -10.01
C ARG A 302 -28.76 -13.51 -9.18
N LEU A 303 -29.14 -13.72 -7.92
CA LEU A 303 -29.69 -12.68 -7.05
C LEU A 303 -28.66 -11.56 -6.75
N GLU A 304 -29.13 -10.32 -6.75
CA GLU A 304 -28.31 -9.14 -6.42
C GLU A 304 -28.09 -8.94 -4.92
N GLN A 305 -28.63 -9.83 -4.10
CA GLN A 305 -28.53 -9.76 -2.65
C GLN A 305 -27.08 -10.04 -2.20
N PRO A 306 -26.57 -9.29 -1.19
CA PRO A 306 -25.27 -9.54 -0.61
C PRO A 306 -25.17 -10.93 0.01
N VAL A 307 -24.02 -11.58 -0.14
CA VAL A 307 -23.75 -12.88 0.50
C VAL A 307 -23.59 -12.71 2.01
N PHE A 308 -22.81 -11.70 2.43
CA PHE A 308 -22.50 -11.46 3.84
C PHE A 308 -23.52 -10.50 4.47
N ARG A 309 -24.69 -11.03 4.78
CA ARG A 309 -25.79 -10.30 5.43
C ARG A 309 -26.32 -11.08 6.62
N LEU A 310 -27.07 -10.41 7.47
CA LEU A 310 -27.80 -11.02 8.58
C LEU A 310 -29.10 -11.69 8.10
N PRO A 311 -29.70 -12.59 8.91
CA PRO A 311 -30.97 -13.25 8.55
C PRO A 311 -32.09 -12.30 8.21
N ASP A 312 -32.13 -11.11 8.81
CA ASP A 312 -33.12 -10.06 8.55
C ASP A 312 -32.88 -9.29 7.24
N GLY A 313 -31.90 -9.69 6.43
CA GLY A 313 -31.51 -9.04 5.18
C GLY A 313 -30.62 -7.81 5.36
N THR A 314 -30.38 -7.35 6.59
CA THR A 314 -29.54 -6.17 6.82
C THR A 314 -28.06 -6.47 6.56
N ALA A 315 -27.34 -5.46 6.05
CA ALA A 315 -25.91 -5.56 5.84
C ALA A 315 -25.17 -5.83 7.17
N SER A 316 -24.13 -6.65 7.12
CA SER A 316 -23.29 -6.94 8.28
C SER A 316 -22.53 -5.69 8.72
N ALA A 317 -23.04 -4.99 9.72
CA ALA A 317 -22.32 -3.89 10.33
C ALA A 317 -21.22 -4.43 11.26
N ASN A 318 -19.99 -3.94 11.07
CA ASN A 318 -18.93 -4.06 12.08
C ASN A 318 -18.29 -5.44 12.32
N LEU A 319 -18.20 -6.31 11.30
CA LEU A 319 -17.48 -7.59 11.40
C LEU A 319 -16.03 -7.43 11.92
N ARG A 320 -15.38 -6.29 11.69
CA ARG A 320 -14.03 -6.01 12.24
C ARG A 320 -14.02 -5.99 13.75
N GLN A 321 -15.01 -5.35 14.38
CA GLN A 321 -15.09 -5.27 15.82
C GLN A 321 -15.48 -6.63 16.42
N THR A 322 -16.41 -7.33 15.80
CA THR A 322 -16.80 -8.69 16.20
C THR A 322 -15.60 -9.64 16.14
N PHE A 323 -14.81 -9.58 15.06
CA PHE A 323 -13.55 -10.33 14.95
C PHE A 323 -12.54 -9.96 16.05
N LYS A 324 -12.38 -8.65 16.33
CA LYS A 324 -11.44 -8.21 17.38
C LYS A 324 -11.85 -8.72 18.76
N ILE A 325 -13.15 -8.76 19.05
CA ILE A 325 -13.68 -9.32 20.31
C ILE A 325 -13.35 -10.80 20.35
N PHE A 326 -13.71 -11.58 19.33
CA PHE A 326 -13.42 -13.00 19.25
C PHE A 326 -11.92 -13.28 19.45
N MET A 327 -11.04 -12.55 18.78
CA MET A 327 -9.60 -12.71 18.90
C MET A 327 -9.07 -12.39 20.31
N LYS A 328 -9.70 -11.45 21.02
CA LYS A 328 -9.37 -11.15 22.42
C LYS A 328 -9.83 -12.28 23.34
N ASP A 329 -11.08 -12.71 23.19
CA ASP A 329 -11.70 -13.74 24.04
C ASP A 329 -10.96 -15.07 23.92
N THR A 330 -10.37 -15.34 22.75
CA THR A 330 -9.62 -16.57 22.48
C THR A 330 -8.11 -16.47 22.76
N GLY A 331 -7.60 -15.28 23.11
CA GLY A 331 -6.16 -15.05 23.33
C GLY A 331 -5.33 -14.98 22.04
N LEU A 332 -5.97 -14.97 20.86
CA LEU A 332 -5.30 -15.01 19.56
C LEU A 332 -5.09 -13.63 18.92
N LEU A 333 -5.45 -12.52 19.60
CA LEU A 333 -5.38 -11.20 19.01
C LEU A 333 -3.95 -10.80 18.65
N THR A 334 -3.04 -10.92 19.58
CA THR A 334 -1.64 -10.51 19.41
C THR A 334 -0.80 -11.70 18.96
N CYS A 335 -0.08 -11.55 17.87
CA CYS A 335 0.83 -12.57 17.37
C CYS A 335 2.07 -12.68 18.28
N PRO A 336 2.38 -13.84 18.88
CA PRO A 336 3.54 -13.98 19.76
C PRO A 336 4.88 -13.70 19.07
N ARG A 337 4.97 -14.00 17.75
CA ARG A 337 6.19 -13.82 16.95
C ARG A 337 6.50 -12.36 16.63
N THR A 338 5.48 -11.52 16.47
CA THR A 338 5.66 -10.15 15.96
C THR A 338 5.19 -9.07 16.92
N GLY A 339 4.48 -9.42 17.99
CA GLY A 339 3.85 -8.47 18.92
C GLY A 339 2.71 -7.65 18.30
N GLN A 340 2.28 -7.96 17.08
CA GLN A 340 1.25 -7.20 16.38
C GLN A 340 -0.12 -7.85 16.47
N ASP A 341 -1.16 -7.00 16.47
CA ASP A 341 -2.54 -7.46 16.46
C ASP A 341 -2.94 -8.01 15.09
N ARG A 342 -3.59 -9.16 15.11
CA ARG A 342 -4.23 -9.78 13.95
C ARG A 342 -5.54 -9.07 13.60
N THR A 343 -5.84 -9.04 12.33
CA THR A 343 -7.06 -8.45 11.77
C THR A 343 -7.68 -9.41 10.76
N LEU A 344 -8.88 -9.15 10.29
CA LEU A 344 -9.49 -9.93 9.20
C LEU A 344 -8.57 -10.04 7.97
N TYR A 345 -7.71 -9.05 7.74
CA TYR A 345 -6.72 -9.12 6.65
C TYR A 345 -5.63 -10.18 6.91
N SER A 346 -5.40 -10.57 8.15
CA SER A 346 -4.48 -11.64 8.52
C SER A 346 -4.89 -13.00 7.92
N LEU A 347 -6.19 -13.22 7.72
CA LEU A 347 -6.72 -14.43 7.07
C LEU A 347 -6.25 -14.55 5.60
N ARG A 348 -6.17 -13.43 4.90
CA ARG A 348 -5.62 -13.42 3.54
C ARG A 348 -4.12 -13.71 3.53
N HIS A 349 -3.38 -13.24 4.53
CA HIS A 349 -1.97 -13.63 4.70
C HIS A 349 -1.84 -15.12 5.03
N THR A 350 -2.74 -15.66 5.86
CA THR A 350 -2.79 -17.10 6.17
C THR A 350 -3.07 -17.93 4.92
N TYR A 351 -4.07 -17.52 4.09
CA TYR A 351 -4.32 -18.16 2.81
C TYR A 351 -3.04 -18.24 1.95
N ALA A 352 -2.35 -17.12 1.78
CA ALA A 352 -1.14 -17.08 0.97
C ALA A 352 -0.01 -17.94 1.54
N THR A 353 0.23 -17.87 2.86
CA THR A 353 1.24 -18.70 3.52
C THR A 353 0.94 -20.19 3.35
N PHE A 354 -0.31 -20.60 3.52
CA PHE A 354 -0.71 -21.99 3.38
C PHE A 354 -0.69 -22.47 1.92
N SER A 355 -1.13 -21.64 0.97
CA SER A 355 -1.06 -21.98 -0.44
C SER A 355 0.39 -22.18 -0.92
N LEU A 356 1.32 -21.37 -0.46
CA LEU A 356 2.73 -21.55 -0.77
C LEU A 356 3.35 -22.75 -0.08
N LEU A 357 3.12 -22.93 1.24
CA LEU A 357 3.82 -23.95 2.03
C LEU A 357 3.21 -25.35 1.92
N ASN A 358 1.89 -25.44 1.75
CA ASN A 358 1.18 -26.72 1.83
C ASN A 358 0.72 -27.21 0.46
N ASP A 359 0.19 -26.29 -0.37
CA ASP A 359 -0.39 -26.68 -1.66
C ASP A 359 0.63 -26.63 -2.80
N GLY A 360 1.86 -26.18 -2.53
CA GLY A 360 2.90 -26.04 -3.55
C GLY A 360 2.53 -25.03 -4.66
N MET A 361 1.58 -24.13 -4.39
CA MET A 361 1.13 -23.14 -5.36
C MET A 361 2.30 -22.22 -5.75
N ASP A 362 2.49 -22.01 -7.04
CA ASP A 362 3.51 -21.09 -7.53
C ASP A 362 3.12 -19.63 -7.27
N VAL A 363 4.13 -18.76 -7.25
CA VAL A 363 3.97 -17.33 -6.91
C VAL A 363 3.08 -16.58 -7.91
N HIS A 364 3.14 -16.96 -9.20
CA HIS A 364 2.34 -16.33 -10.24
C HIS A 364 0.85 -16.66 -10.07
N THR A 365 0.52 -17.95 -9.95
CA THR A 365 -0.85 -18.42 -9.71
C THR A 365 -1.43 -17.79 -8.44
N LEU A 366 -0.64 -17.75 -7.36
CA LEU A 366 -1.06 -17.07 -6.12
C LEU A 366 -1.30 -15.57 -6.33
N ALA A 367 -0.45 -14.88 -7.09
CA ALA A 367 -0.60 -13.46 -7.37
C ALA A 367 -1.90 -13.19 -8.16
N VAL A 368 -2.20 -13.99 -9.17
CA VAL A 368 -3.45 -13.90 -9.96
C VAL A 368 -4.66 -14.17 -9.07
N GLN A 369 -4.69 -15.28 -8.35
CA GLN A 369 -5.76 -15.67 -7.43
C GLN A 369 -6.04 -14.57 -6.39
N MET A 370 -5.01 -14.01 -5.79
CA MET A 370 -5.14 -12.93 -4.81
C MET A 370 -5.36 -11.55 -5.44
N GLY A 371 -5.19 -11.36 -6.75
CA GLY A 371 -5.28 -10.05 -7.41
C GLY A 371 -4.24 -9.05 -6.88
N THR A 372 -2.98 -9.48 -6.88
CA THR A 372 -1.83 -8.68 -6.47
C THR A 372 -0.67 -8.92 -7.45
N SER A 373 0.40 -8.16 -7.36
CA SER A 373 1.58 -8.40 -8.19
C SER A 373 2.49 -9.47 -7.58
N ILE A 374 3.26 -10.14 -8.44
CA ILE A 374 4.31 -11.09 -8.02
C ILE A 374 5.25 -10.41 -7.03
N LEU A 375 5.70 -9.19 -7.34
CA LEU A 375 6.56 -8.39 -6.46
C LEU A 375 5.98 -8.22 -5.04
N MET A 376 4.66 -8.07 -4.91
CA MET A 376 4.02 -7.97 -3.60
C MET A 376 3.98 -9.32 -2.88
N ILE A 377 3.83 -10.43 -3.59
CA ILE A 377 3.96 -11.76 -3.00
C ILE A 377 5.39 -11.97 -2.52
N GLU A 378 6.38 -11.70 -3.34
CA GLU A 378 7.79 -11.82 -2.99
C GLU A 378 8.15 -10.94 -1.78
N ARG A 379 7.79 -9.67 -1.81
CA ARG A 379 8.05 -8.73 -0.71
C ARG A 379 7.49 -9.22 0.64
N HIS A 380 6.34 -9.89 0.61
CA HIS A 380 5.67 -10.31 1.85
C HIS A 380 5.94 -11.76 2.24
N TYR A 381 6.36 -12.63 1.29
CA TYR A 381 6.46 -14.07 1.52
C TYR A 381 7.80 -14.67 1.13
N SER A 382 8.79 -13.88 0.66
CA SER A 382 10.14 -14.37 0.31
C SER A 382 10.83 -15.12 1.45
N HIS A 383 10.56 -14.75 2.71
CA HIS A 383 11.08 -15.44 3.88
C HIS A 383 10.59 -16.90 4.02
N LEU A 384 9.56 -17.31 3.27
CA LEU A 384 9.08 -18.69 3.21
C LEU A 384 9.85 -19.52 2.17
N THR A 385 10.58 -18.88 1.23
CA THR A 385 11.30 -19.59 0.17
C THR A 385 12.26 -20.65 0.69
N PRO A 386 13.08 -20.44 1.74
CA PRO A 386 13.91 -21.48 2.30
C PRO A 386 13.12 -22.71 2.78
N ARG A 387 11.96 -22.49 3.40
CA ARG A 387 11.09 -23.59 3.85
C ARG A 387 10.43 -24.34 2.69
N LEU A 388 10.05 -23.63 1.63
CA LEU A 388 9.52 -24.21 0.39
C LEU A 388 10.56 -25.07 -0.33
N LYS A 389 11.80 -24.61 -0.35
CA LYS A 389 12.93 -25.23 -1.05
C LYS A 389 13.83 -26.06 -0.11
N LYS A 390 13.35 -26.40 1.09
CA LYS A 390 14.13 -27.11 2.12
C LYS A 390 14.84 -28.35 1.57
N GLU A 391 14.15 -29.17 0.79
CA GLU A 391 14.72 -30.39 0.21
C GLU A 391 15.85 -30.10 -0.79
N MET A 392 15.69 -29.03 -1.58
CA MET A 392 16.75 -28.57 -2.49
C MET A 392 17.94 -27.98 -1.74
N LEU A 393 17.67 -27.25 -0.64
CA LEU A 393 18.72 -26.59 0.15
C LEU A 393 19.50 -27.57 1.03
N THR A 394 18.85 -28.61 1.56
CA THR A 394 19.50 -29.60 2.43
C THR A 394 20.15 -30.76 1.68
N GLY A 395 19.78 -30.96 0.40
CA GLY A 395 20.30 -32.05 -0.42
C GLY A 395 19.95 -33.46 0.06
N LYS A 396 19.33 -33.61 1.21
CA LYS A 396 18.88 -34.90 1.79
C LYS A 396 17.56 -34.72 2.54
N ARG A 397 16.65 -35.69 2.41
CA ARG A 397 15.54 -35.87 3.34
C ARG A 397 16.10 -36.50 4.62
N TYR A 398 15.85 -35.90 5.77
CA TYR A 398 15.97 -36.61 7.04
C TYR A 398 14.73 -37.49 7.13
N ASP A 399 14.93 -38.82 7.08
CA ASP A 399 13.87 -39.80 7.31
C ASP A 399 13.50 -39.79 8.80
N THR A 400 12.63 -38.86 9.16
CA THR A 400 11.79 -39.04 10.33
C THR A 400 10.53 -39.77 9.85
N PRO A 401 10.06 -40.80 10.55
CA PRO A 401 8.79 -41.42 10.19
C PRO A 401 7.71 -40.37 10.29
N HIS A 402 7.27 -39.89 9.10
CA HIS A 402 6.13 -39.00 8.98
C HIS A 402 4.90 -39.80 9.45
N LYS A 403 4.33 -39.45 10.56
CA LYS A 403 2.89 -39.58 10.70
C LYS A 403 2.29 -38.72 9.59
N ASP A 404 1.61 -39.39 8.68
CA ASP A 404 0.98 -38.77 7.51
C ASP A 404 -0.13 -37.78 7.96
N TYR A 405 0.27 -36.57 8.37
CA TYR A 405 -0.67 -35.47 8.53
C TYR A 405 -1.04 -34.82 7.17
N THR A 406 -0.50 -35.35 6.06
CA THR A 406 -0.74 -34.80 4.72
C THR A 406 -2.02 -35.32 4.07
N ALA A 407 -2.54 -36.48 4.49
CA ALA A 407 -3.77 -37.05 3.94
C ALA A 407 -5.02 -36.21 4.29
N ASP A 408 -5.06 -35.61 5.50
CA ASP A 408 -6.21 -34.80 5.93
C ASP A 408 -6.21 -33.35 5.41
N LEU A 409 -5.12 -32.90 4.79
CA LEU A 409 -4.96 -31.51 4.37
C LEU A 409 -5.00 -31.34 2.85
N SER A 410 -4.97 -32.43 2.07
CA SER A 410 -5.10 -32.40 0.60
C SER A 410 -6.50 -32.00 0.13
N ASN A 411 -7.50 -32.06 1.00
CA ASN A 411 -8.87 -31.63 0.74
C ASN A 411 -9.10 -30.10 0.98
N GLY A 412 -8.02 -29.33 1.00
CA GLY A 412 -8.12 -27.92 1.36
C GLY A 412 -8.59 -27.75 2.81
N PHE A 413 -8.58 -26.55 3.37
CA PHE A 413 -9.12 -26.28 4.70
C PHE A 413 -10.67 -26.45 4.76
N ALA A 414 -11.20 -27.51 4.16
CA ALA A 414 -12.56 -27.93 4.33
C ALA A 414 -12.71 -28.48 5.75
N VAL A 415 -12.98 -27.60 6.69
CA VAL A 415 -13.49 -28.01 8.00
C VAL A 415 -14.92 -28.46 7.75
N THR A 416 -15.13 -29.76 7.70
CA THR A 416 -16.46 -30.33 7.67
C THR A 416 -17.13 -30.18 9.05
N ASP A 417 -18.44 -30.30 9.10
CA ASP A 417 -19.14 -30.30 10.41
C ASP A 417 -18.67 -31.50 11.27
N GLU A 418 -18.19 -32.59 10.66
CA GLU A 418 -17.57 -33.73 11.33
C GLU A 418 -16.19 -33.38 11.91
N ASP A 419 -15.37 -32.56 11.22
CA ASP A 419 -14.08 -32.09 11.75
C ASP A 419 -14.27 -31.12 12.91
N LEU A 420 -15.33 -30.30 12.85
CA LEU A 420 -15.77 -29.46 13.95
C LEU A 420 -16.22 -30.32 15.14
N GLN A 421 -16.98 -31.39 14.89
CA GLN A 421 -17.47 -32.28 15.95
C GLN A 421 -16.31 -33.06 16.58
N ARG A 422 -15.38 -33.62 15.79
CA ARG A 422 -14.16 -34.25 16.30
C ARG A 422 -13.30 -33.30 17.14
N ALA A 423 -13.16 -32.04 16.70
CA ALA A 423 -12.43 -31.05 17.48
C ALA A 423 -13.12 -30.67 18.79
N ILE A 424 -14.45 -30.81 18.88
CA ILE A 424 -15.23 -30.63 20.10
C ILE A 424 -15.01 -31.85 21.01
N ASP A 425 -15.11 -33.07 20.46
CA ASP A 425 -14.92 -34.31 21.18
C ASP A 425 -13.49 -34.44 21.76
N ASP A 426 -12.45 -34.06 20.98
CA ASP A 426 -11.08 -33.99 21.42
C ASP A 426 -10.83 -32.95 22.53
N ALA A 427 -11.54 -31.80 22.48
CA ALA A 427 -11.46 -30.78 23.52
C ALA A 427 -12.10 -31.24 24.85
N GLU A 428 -13.18 -32.02 24.78
CA GLU A 428 -13.82 -32.61 25.97
C GLU A 428 -12.98 -33.70 26.61
N ILE A 429 -12.11 -34.37 25.82
CA ILE A 429 -11.17 -35.36 26.30
C ILE A 429 -9.97 -34.69 27.03
N GLU A 430 -9.47 -33.55 26.48
CA GLU A 430 -8.38 -32.79 27.13
C GLU A 430 -8.81 -32.13 28.44
N GLU A 431 -10.08 -31.70 28.58
CA GLU A 431 -10.59 -31.15 29.84
C GLU A 431 -10.71 -32.18 30.97
N LYS A 432 -10.71 -33.48 30.63
CA LYS A 432 -10.82 -34.60 31.60
C LYS A 432 -9.49 -35.20 32.03
N LEU A 433 -8.35 -34.70 31.50
CA LEU A 433 -7.02 -35.13 31.92
C LEU A 433 -6.53 -34.31 33.15
N PRO A 434 -6.05 -34.94 34.21
CA PRO A 434 -5.58 -34.20 35.39
C PRO A 434 -4.29 -33.42 35.08
N ASN A 435 -4.26 -32.16 35.55
CA ASN A 435 -3.13 -31.27 35.45
C ASN A 435 -1.84 -31.86 35.99
N GLU A 436 -0.83 -32.06 35.15
CA GLU A 436 0.54 -32.32 35.61
C GLU A 436 1.23 -31.07 36.16
N PRO A 437 2.13 -31.19 37.14
CA PRO A 437 2.60 -30.04 37.92
C PRO A 437 3.62 -29.18 37.16
N LYS A 438 3.52 -27.88 37.39
CA LYS A 438 4.43 -26.83 36.91
C LYS A 438 5.88 -27.13 37.30
N VAL A 439 6.77 -27.26 36.33
CA VAL A 439 8.21 -27.25 36.54
C VAL A 439 8.67 -25.78 36.60
N THR A 440 9.26 -25.46 37.73
CA THR A 440 9.83 -24.17 38.12
C THR A 440 11.04 -23.78 37.26
N ALA A 441 11.13 -22.50 36.98
CA ALA A 441 12.21 -21.82 36.28
C ALA A 441 13.59 -22.02 36.94
N VAL A 442 14.61 -22.28 36.12
CA VAL A 442 16.00 -22.10 36.50
C VAL A 442 16.64 -21.05 35.57
N ALA A 443 17.39 -20.19 36.24
CA ALA A 443 17.92 -18.93 35.73
C ALA A 443 19.14 -19.06 34.81
N LYS A 444 19.23 -18.08 33.93
CA LYS A 444 20.40 -17.32 33.43
C LYS A 444 21.76 -18.04 33.30
N SER A 445 22.25 -18.09 32.06
CA SER A 445 23.63 -17.72 31.78
C SER A 445 23.72 -17.05 30.43
N GLY A 446 24.38 -15.89 30.41
CA GLY A 446 24.48 -15.03 29.24
C GLY A 446 25.55 -15.52 28.27
N LEU A 447 25.26 -15.27 26.98
CA LEU A 447 26.26 -15.22 25.94
C LEU A 447 25.92 -14.05 25.00
N LYS A 448 26.91 -13.16 24.84
CA LYS A 448 26.86 -11.99 23.96
C LYS A 448 26.81 -12.44 22.48
N PRO A 449 26.15 -11.70 21.59
CA PRO A 449 26.17 -12.00 20.16
C PRO A 449 27.49 -11.51 19.56
N SER A 450 28.20 -12.40 18.88
CA SER A 450 29.29 -12.04 17.97
C SER A 450 28.69 -11.59 16.65
N ALA A 451 29.00 -10.35 16.26
CA ALA A 451 28.83 -9.87 14.90
C ALA A 451 29.88 -10.55 14.00
N ASN A 452 29.45 -11.03 12.86
CA ASN A 452 30.12 -11.02 11.55
C ASN A 452 29.71 -12.23 10.71
N SER A 453 29.03 -11.96 9.59
CA SER A 453 29.28 -12.55 8.28
C SER A 453 28.07 -12.43 7.36
N SER A 454 27.88 -11.22 6.79
CA SER A 454 26.98 -11.03 5.64
C SER A 454 27.54 -10.09 4.56
N SER A 455 28.82 -9.68 4.64
CA SER A 455 29.46 -8.81 3.65
C SER A 455 30.28 -9.54 2.58
N ASP A 456 30.70 -10.78 2.79
CA ASP A 456 31.68 -11.44 1.90
C ASP A 456 31.11 -12.06 0.62
N THR A 457 29.82 -12.36 0.52
CA THR A 457 29.26 -13.01 -0.68
C THR A 457 28.87 -12.01 -1.77
N ASN A 458 28.45 -10.81 -1.40
CA ASN A 458 28.11 -9.76 -2.37
C ASN A 458 29.37 -9.17 -3.04
N ASP A 459 30.49 -9.13 -2.32
CA ASP A 459 31.74 -8.58 -2.81
C ASP A 459 32.38 -9.51 -3.87
N LYS A 460 32.39 -10.82 -3.66
CA LYS A 460 32.88 -11.81 -4.63
C LYS A 460 32.11 -11.83 -5.95
N SER A 461 30.78 -11.74 -5.91
CA SER A 461 29.94 -11.71 -7.11
C SER A 461 30.18 -10.43 -7.93
N THR A 462 30.31 -9.30 -7.26
CA THR A 462 30.65 -8.01 -7.89
C THR A 462 32.04 -8.04 -8.55
N GLN A 463 33.04 -8.61 -7.89
CA GLN A 463 34.39 -8.74 -8.42
C GLN A 463 34.45 -9.66 -9.64
N VAL A 464 33.69 -10.77 -9.66
CA VAL A 464 33.63 -11.66 -10.83
C VAL A 464 32.97 -10.96 -12.02
N SER A 465 31.89 -10.21 -11.78
CA SER A 465 31.21 -9.46 -12.83
C SER A 465 32.07 -8.36 -13.43
N LEU A 466 32.79 -7.59 -12.61
CA LEU A 466 33.72 -6.56 -13.07
C LEU A 466 34.88 -7.16 -13.87
N LYS A 467 35.45 -8.27 -13.41
CA LYS A 467 36.54 -8.96 -14.12
C LYS A 467 36.09 -9.51 -15.48
N ALA A 468 34.88 -10.03 -15.59
CA ALA A 468 34.31 -10.49 -16.86
C ALA A 468 34.15 -9.33 -17.86
N LEU A 469 33.67 -8.15 -17.39
CA LEU A 469 33.54 -6.95 -18.21
C LEU A 469 34.91 -6.37 -18.61
N ASP A 470 35.92 -6.40 -17.75
CA ASP A 470 37.29 -5.99 -18.10
C ASP A 470 37.93 -6.90 -19.14
N MET A 471 37.68 -8.21 -19.07
CA MET A 471 38.13 -9.16 -20.09
C MET A 471 37.39 -9.00 -21.43
N LEU A 472 36.15 -8.57 -21.41
CA LEU A 472 35.38 -8.17 -22.61
C LEU A 472 35.98 -6.87 -23.18
N SER A 473 36.26 -5.88 -22.35
CA SER A 473 36.86 -4.61 -22.75
C SER A 473 38.22 -4.81 -23.45
N SER A 474 39.03 -5.70 -22.95
CA SER A 474 40.37 -6.02 -23.51
C SER A 474 40.31 -6.97 -24.71
N GLY A 475 39.13 -7.49 -25.10
CA GLY A 475 38.97 -8.46 -26.17
C GLY A 475 39.43 -9.88 -25.80
N ALA A 476 39.69 -10.16 -24.52
CA ALA A 476 40.10 -11.47 -24.02
C ALA A 476 38.92 -12.46 -23.89
N LEU A 477 37.69 -11.95 -23.85
CA LEU A 477 36.46 -12.75 -23.86
C LEU A 477 35.48 -12.25 -24.93
N SER A 478 34.67 -13.14 -25.49
CA SER A 478 33.52 -12.74 -26.32
C SER A 478 32.36 -12.27 -25.44
N GLU A 479 31.52 -11.41 -25.98
CA GLU A 479 30.28 -10.94 -25.30
C GLU A 479 29.48 -12.09 -24.71
N LYS A 480 29.22 -13.14 -25.48
CA LYS A 480 28.49 -14.33 -25.04
C LYS A 480 29.12 -15.04 -23.85
N SER A 481 30.48 -15.09 -23.82
CA SER A 481 31.21 -15.74 -22.72
C SER A 481 31.23 -14.85 -21.47
N ALA A 482 31.32 -13.54 -21.64
CA ALA A 482 31.26 -12.58 -20.54
C ALA A 482 29.85 -12.58 -19.88
N LEU A 483 28.79 -12.57 -20.67
CA LEU A 483 27.42 -12.65 -20.18
C LEU A 483 27.14 -13.96 -19.44
N ALA A 484 27.63 -15.08 -19.94
CA ALA A 484 27.51 -16.38 -19.27
C ALA A 484 28.22 -16.38 -17.90
N ALA A 485 29.41 -15.78 -17.80
CA ALA A 485 30.15 -15.66 -16.54
C ALA A 485 29.45 -14.75 -15.53
N ILE A 486 28.83 -13.67 -15.98
CA ILE A 486 28.06 -12.74 -15.14
C ILE A 486 26.78 -13.43 -14.65
N GLY A 487 26.04 -14.09 -15.54
CA GLY A 487 24.77 -14.77 -15.23
C GLY A 487 24.89 -15.91 -14.22
N THR A 488 26.03 -16.59 -14.14
CA THR A 488 26.25 -17.68 -13.16
C THR A 488 26.48 -17.18 -11.74
N HIS A 489 26.79 -15.89 -11.55
CA HIS A 489 27.15 -15.32 -10.25
C HIS A 489 26.18 -14.24 -9.75
N GLN A 490 25.21 -13.81 -10.53
CA GLN A 490 24.23 -12.81 -10.09
C GLN A 490 23.01 -13.48 -9.43
N ASN A 491 22.83 -13.18 -8.13
CA ASN A 491 21.51 -13.24 -7.50
C ASN A 491 20.68 -12.06 -8.02
N ALA A 492 19.50 -12.33 -8.58
CA ALA A 492 18.64 -11.46 -9.39
C ALA A 492 18.14 -10.13 -8.77
N TYR A 493 18.80 -9.52 -7.78
CA TYR A 493 18.20 -8.41 -7.01
C TYR A 493 19.00 -7.12 -6.83
N SER A 494 20.26 -7.04 -7.19
CA SER A 494 20.93 -5.72 -7.30
C SER A 494 22.30 -5.85 -7.96
N VAL A 495 22.38 -5.46 -9.20
CA VAL A 495 23.68 -5.27 -9.87
C VAL A 495 24.37 -4.08 -9.19
N ALA A 496 25.59 -4.29 -8.73
CA ALA A 496 26.37 -3.24 -8.06
C ALA A 496 26.55 -2.00 -8.98
N PRO A 497 26.57 -0.78 -8.42
CA PRO A 497 26.68 0.44 -9.21
C PRO A 497 27.89 0.44 -10.17
N ASP A 498 29.02 -0.09 -9.72
CA ASP A 498 30.27 -0.15 -10.51
C ASP A 498 30.14 -1.07 -11.73
N VAL A 499 29.42 -2.19 -11.60
CA VAL A 499 29.14 -3.11 -12.72
C VAL A 499 28.23 -2.44 -13.75
N ARG A 500 27.24 -1.66 -13.30
CA ARG A 500 26.32 -0.91 -14.18
C ARG A 500 27.06 0.16 -14.98
N ILE A 501 27.94 0.93 -14.32
CA ILE A 501 28.72 1.97 -14.96
C ILE A 501 29.61 1.35 -16.03
N LYS A 502 30.32 0.28 -15.68
CA LYS A 502 31.24 -0.41 -16.61
C LYS A 502 30.51 -1.02 -17.80
N ALA A 503 29.32 -1.58 -17.61
CA ALA A 503 28.51 -2.12 -18.69
C ALA A 503 28.00 -1.02 -19.65
N LEU A 504 27.64 0.16 -19.13
CA LEU A 504 27.25 1.31 -19.97
C LEU A 504 28.42 1.85 -20.79
N GLU A 505 29.63 1.97 -20.20
CA GLU A 505 30.84 2.36 -20.91
C GLU A 505 31.12 1.42 -22.09
N LEU A 506 30.97 0.10 -21.90
CA LEU A 506 31.20 -0.89 -22.94
C LEU A 506 30.16 -0.85 -24.08
N VAL A 507 28.95 -0.39 -23.81
CA VAL A 507 27.94 -0.14 -24.86
C VAL A 507 28.35 1.10 -25.67
N GLU A 508 28.77 2.16 -25.03
CA GLU A 508 29.26 3.38 -25.72
C GLU A 508 30.51 3.09 -26.57
N GLU A 509 31.37 2.18 -26.12
CA GLU A 509 32.56 1.72 -26.86
C GLU A 509 32.20 0.70 -27.98
N GLY A 510 30.95 0.28 -28.09
CA GLY A 510 30.49 -0.72 -29.07
C GLY A 510 31.00 -2.16 -28.81
N LYS A 511 31.47 -2.44 -27.59
CA LYS A 511 31.99 -3.76 -27.17
C LYS A 511 30.95 -4.65 -26.51
N LEU A 512 29.86 -4.05 -26.06
CA LEU A 512 28.69 -4.74 -25.50
C LEU A 512 27.45 -4.28 -26.28
N SER A 513 26.57 -5.22 -26.65
CA SER A 513 25.31 -4.88 -27.32
C SER A 513 24.27 -4.34 -26.35
N GLU A 514 23.27 -3.57 -26.84
CA GLU A 514 22.14 -3.12 -26.01
C GLU A 514 21.39 -4.29 -25.36
N ARG A 515 21.32 -5.44 -26.06
CA ARG A 515 20.71 -6.67 -25.54
C ARG A 515 21.59 -7.26 -24.41
N GLY A 516 22.90 -7.22 -24.57
CA GLY A 516 23.86 -7.64 -23.56
C GLY A 516 23.80 -6.75 -22.30
N LEU A 517 23.59 -5.44 -22.48
CA LEU A 517 23.37 -4.53 -21.36
C LEU A 517 22.12 -4.90 -20.54
N ILE A 518 20.98 -5.20 -21.21
CA ILE A 518 19.75 -5.63 -20.56
C ILE A 518 20.00 -6.91 -19.75
N GLU A 519 20.74 -7.86 -20.29
CA GLU A 519 21.08 -9.13 -19.63
C GLU A 519 21.99 -8.91 -18.42
N VAL A 520 22.99 -8.02 -18.51
CA VAL A 520 23.84 -7.62 -17.36
C VAL A 520 23.05 -6.92 -16.27
N LEU A 521 22.11 -6.07 -16.64
CA LEU A 521 21.30 -5.32 -15.68
C LEU A 521 20.17 -6.15 -15.05
N GLY A 522 19.84 -7.31 -15.62
CA GLY A 522 18.79 -8.20 -15.12
C GLY A 522 17.38 -7.59 -15.25
N VAL A 523 17.13 -6.78 -16.31
CA VAL A 523 15.86 -6.09 -16.56
C VAL A 523 15.04 -6.85 -17.60
#